data_ee39ddf9f12cdc62b5e3fef1de18f060
#
_entry.id   ee39ddf9f12cdc62b5e3fef1de18f060
#
_cell.length_a   1.000
_cell.length_b   1.000
_cell.length_c   1.000
_cell.angle_alpha   90.00
_cell.angle_beta   90.00
_cell.angle_gamma   90.00
#
_symmetry.space_group_name_H-M   'P 1'
#
loop_
_entity.id
_entity.type
_entity.pdbx_description
1 polymer ?
#
loop_
_entity_poly.entity_id
_entity_poly.type
_entity_poly.pdbx_seq_one_letter_code
_entity_poly.pdbx_strand_id
1 'polypeptide(L)'
;MASLKIENVSKRFGSVGILSDVNLSIDDGDFLVLVGPSGCGKSTLLNIVAGLEPLSSGSISIDGRSVQNLEPKERDIAMVFQSYALYPSMSVAKNIAFPLRMRRQSAQEQAQKVRQVSELLQIGHLLERKPQQLSGGQRQRVAMGRALVRDPKIFLFDEPLSNLDAKLRVDMRTEIKRLHQRVRKTTIYVTHDQIEAMTMASHIAVMKDGVVQQFGTPSDIYDRPENTFVATFMGSPSMNLLPATVQPAGGKLNLRIDGTDALIRMPAHLARGAAALKAGQPVLFGLRPEWFLCGAALPDTHVGLRAAVDVLEPTGPDLYAALRLGPHEVMVRLPADARVCVGSDVDFGVDLSKALVFDRATGVSVQ
;
A
#
# COMPACT_ATOMS: atom_id res chain seq x y z
N MET A 1 15.51 -17.54 8.70
CA MET A 1 14.25 -16.83 8.72
C MET A 1 14.41 -15.72 9.72
N ALA A 2 13.78 -14.55 9.52
CA ALA A 2 14.14 -13.39 10.37
C ALA A 2 12.95 -12.44 10.59
N SER A 3 12.59 -12.23 11.86
CA SER A 3 11.70 -11.13 12.26
C SER A 3 12.45 -9.80 12.24
N LEU A 4 11.71 -8.69 12.02
CA LEU A 4 12.23 -7.34 12.12
C LEU A 4 11.40 -6.53 13.11
N LYS A 5 12.06 -5.81 13.99
CA LYS A 5 11.43 -4.88 14.92
C LYS A 5 12.08 -3.51 14.83
N ILE A 6 11.27 -2.50 14.65
CA ILE A 6 11.63 -1.08 14.58
C ILE A 6 10.92 -0.41 15.75
N GLU A 7 11.66 0.22 16.68
CA GLU A 7 11.12 0.79 17.92
C GLU A 7 11.54 2.24 18.06
N ASN A 8 10.56 3.13 18.09
CA ASN A 8 10.70 4.58 18.32
C ASN A 8 11.74 5.24 17.39
N VAL A 9 11.86 4.72 16.14
CA VAL A 9 12.87 5.19 15.19
C VAL A 9 12.51 6.58 14.69
N SER A 10 13.44 7.52 14.90
CA SER A 10 13.36 8.88 14.37
C SER A 10 14.61 9.22 13.57
N LYS A 11 14.46 10.08 12.55
CA LYS A 11 15.54 10.56 11.69
C LYS A 11 15.44 12.05 11.45
N ARG A 12 16.55 12.74 11.61
CA ARG A 12 16.69 14.16 11.26
C ARG A 12 17.89 14.36 10.36
N PHE A 13 17.80 15.30 9.43
CA PHE A 13 18.91 15.84 8.66
C PHE A 13 19.07 17.32 9.04
N GLY A 14 20.07 17.61 9.82
CA GLY A 14 20.21 18.95 10.46
C GLY A 14 18.97 19.26 11.31
N SER A 15 18.28 20.36 11.01
CA SER A 15 17.05 20.77 11.70
C SER A 15 15.78 20.09 11.20
N VAL A 16 15.81 19.45 10.02
CA VAL A 16 14.63 18.88 9.37
C VAL A 16 14.37 17.46 9.88
N GLY A 17 13.19 17.21 10.48
CA GLY A 17 12.72 15.88 10.84
C GLY A 17 12.16 15.17 9.60
N ILE A 18 12.58 13.93 9.36
CA ILE A 18 12.12 13.10 8.24
C ILE A 18 11.30 11.92 8.73
N LEU A 19 11.68 11.33 9.86
CA LEU A 19 10.93 10.26 10.50
C LEU A 19 10.73 10.63 11.98
N SER A 20 9.55 10.33 12.50
CA SER A 20 9.20 10.61 13.88
C SER A 20 8.51 9.40 14.50
N ASP A 21 9.16 8.83 15.52
CA ASP A 21 8.61 7.76 16.36
C ASP A 21 8.01 6.57 15.60
N VAL A 22 8.72 6.07 14.59
CA VAL A 22 8.29 4.95 13.77
C VAL A 22 8.40 3.65 14.55
N ASN A 23 7.28 2.95 14.68
CA ASN A 23 7.16 1.67 15.35
C ASN A 23 6.55 0.64 14.39
N LEU A 24 7.28 -0.45 14.07
CA LEU A 24 6.84 -1.52 13.19
C LEU A 24 7.42 -2.85 13.69
N SER A 25 6.60 -3.90 13.63
CA SER A 25 7.02 -5.27 13.93
C SER A 25 6.46 -6.20 12.87
N ILE A 26 7.33 -6.98 12.23
CA ILE A 26 6.94 -7.99 11.25
C ILE A 26 7.58 -9.33 11.61
N ASP A 27 6.81 -10.37 11.41
CA ASP A 27 7.24 -11.73 11.69
C ASP A 27 8.07 -12.29 10.55
N ASP A 28 8.70 -13.42 10.83
CA ASP A 28 9.48 -14.14 9.86
C ASP A 28 8.66 -14.61 8.65
N GLY A 29 9.16 -14.31 7.46
CA GLY A 29 8.49 -14.65 6.21
C GLY A 29 7.40 -13.67 5.79
N ASP A 30 7.17 -12.60 6.53
CA ASP A 30 6.22 -11.55 6.18
C ASP A 30 6.68 -10.71 4.99
N PHE A 31 5.69 -10.16 4.28
CA PHE A 31 5.87 -9.18 3.22
C PHE A 31 5.29 -7.82 3.67
N LEU A 32 6.16 -6.97 4.22
CA LEU A 32 5.79 -5.60 4.60
C LEU A 32 5.86 -4.67 3.38
N VAL A 33 4.78 -3.94 3.12
CA VAL A 33 4.81 -2.83 2.16
C VAL A 33 4.73 -1.49 2.89
N LEU A 34 5.71 -0.61 2.61
CA LEU A 34 5.68 0.79 3.01
C LEU A 34 5.05 1.60 1.87
N VAL A 35 3.91 2.23 2.11
CA VAL A 35 3.18 3.01 1.11
C VAL A 35 2.87 4.41 1.64
N GLY A 36 2.78 5.40 0.76
CA GLY A 36 2.48 6.78 1.12
C GLY A 36 2.93 7.76 0.04
N PRO A 37 2.61 9.06 0.18
CA PRO A 37 3.01 10.11 -0.75
C PRO A 37 4.52 10.20 -0.94
N SER A 38 4.95 10.84 -2.04
CA SER A 38 6.36 11.13 -2.25
C SER A 38 6.90 12.02 -1.11
N GLY A 39 8.11 11.72 -0.64
CA GLY A 39 8.75 12.50 0.42
C GLY A 39 8.32 12.16 1.86
N CYS A 40 7.39 11.22 2.10
CA CYS A 40 6.94 10.86 3.45
C CYS A 40 7.93 10.01 4.28
N GLY A 41 9.14 9.72 3.77
CA GLY A 41 10.19 9.04 4.54
C GLY A 41 10.38 7.55 4.27
N LYS A 42 9.65 6.92 3.34
CA LYS A 42 9.72 5.45 3.04
C LYS A 42 11.13 4.98 2.70
N SER A 43 11.77 5.57 1.68
CA SER A 43 13.14 5.20 1.29
C SER A 43 14.16 5.53 2.37
N THR A 44 13.92 6.58 3.16
CA THR A 44 14.78 6.90 4.33
C THR A 44 14.70 5.78 5.37
N LEU A 45 13.48 5.32 5.71
CA LEU A 45 13.30 4.20 6.64
C LEU A 45 13.96 2.93 6.09
N LEU A 46 13.76 2.62 4.80
CA LEU A 46 14.40 1.48 4.15
C LEU A 46 15.92 1.55 4.22
N ASN A 47 16.51 2.74 3.96
CA ASN A 47 17.96 2.96 4.04
C ASN A 47 18.50 2.83 5.47
N ILE A 48 17.73 3.24 6.48
CA ILE A 48 18.10 3.04 7.88
C ILE A 48 18.11 1.55 8.23
N VAL A 49 17.09 0.78 7.80
CA VAL A 49 17.08 -0.70 7.97
C VAL A 49 18.27 -1.33 7.24
N ALA A 50 18.60 -0.83 6.03
CA ALA A 50 19.76 -1.29 5.27
C ALA A 50 21.10 -0.96 5.92
N GLY A 51 21.15 0.00 6.84
CA GLY A 51 22.39 0.53 7.43
C GLY A 51 23.14 1.50 6.51
N LEU A 52 22.47 2.00 5.48
CA LEU A 52 23.01 3.02 4.57
C LEU A 52 22.87 4.42 5.16
N GLU A 53 21.93 4.60 6.09
CA GLU A 53 21.70 5.83 6.84
C GLU A 53 21.64 5.52 8.34
N PRO A 54 22.29 6.32 9.21
CA PRO A 54 22.13 6.18 10.65
C PRO A 54 20.77 6.73 11.08
N LEU A 55 20.14 6.11 12.07
CA LEU A 55 19.00 6.68 12.79
C LEU A 55 19.45 7.81 13.72
N SER A 56 18.55 8.73 14.11
CA SER A 56 18.83 9.76 15.12
C SER A 56 18.48 9.30 16.54
N SER A 57 17.43 8.48 16.69
CA SER A 57 17.03 7.83 17.93
C SER A 57 16.21 6.59 17.67
N GLY A 58 16.01 5.75 18.68
CA GLY A 58 15.29 4.50 18.60
C GLY A 58 16.19 3.28 18.41
N SER A 59 15.60 2.15 18.06
CA SER A 59 16.34 0.89 17.86
C SER A 59 15.77 0.07 16.72
N ILE A 60 16.64 -0.76 16.11
CA ILE A 60 16.26 -1.77 15.10
C ILE A 60 16.88 -3.10 15.49
N SER A 61 16.06 -4.14 15.47
CA SER A 61 16.53 -5.50 15.70
C SER A 61 16.06 -6.46 14.61
N ILE A 62 16.93 -7.40 14.23
CA ILE A 62 16.67 -8.50 13.31
C ILE A 62 16.91 -9.80 14.09
N ASP A 63 15.91 -10.66 14.19
CA ASP A 63 15.93 -11.88 15.04
C ASP A 63 16.32 -11.58 16.51
N GLY A 64 15.82 -10.49 17.05
CA GLY A 64 16.17 -10.03 18.40
C GLY A 64 17.59 -9.48 18.56
N ARG A 65 18.41 -9.51 17.51
CA ARG A 65 19.76 -8.90 17.52
C ARG A 65 19.66 -7.43 17.10
N SER A 66 20.16 -6.54 17.94
CA SER A 66 20.30 -5.11 17.61
C SER A 66 21.26 -4.91 16.43
N VAL A 67 20.82 -4.13 15.42
CA VAL A 67 21.57 -3.91 14.18
C VAL A 67 21.87 -2.44 13.86
N GLN A 68 21.40 -1.49 14.66
CA GLN A 68 21.57 -0.05 14.37
C GLN A 68 23.02 0.38 14.21
N ASN A 69 23.95 -0.25 14.94
CA ASN A 69 25.39 0.06 14.91
C ASN A 69 26.20 -0.83 13.97
N LEU A 70 25.53 -1.76 13.27
CA LEU A 70 26.18 -2.67 12.34
C LEU A 70 26.29 -2.05 10.95
N GLU A 71 27.42 -2.30 10.28
CA GLU A 71 27.57 -1.95 8.87
C GLU A 71 26.60 -2.78 7.98
N PRO A 72 26.21 -2.29 6.79
CA PRO A 72 25.29 -2.98 5.88
C PRO A 72 25.68 -4.44 5.57
N LYS A 73 26.99 -4.71 5.46
CA LYS A 73 27.52 -6.06 5.19
C LYS A 73 27.28 -7.07 6.31
N GLU A 74 27.08 -6.58 7.56
CA GLU A 74 26.93 -7.40 8.77
C GLU A 74 25.46 -7.65 9.15
N ARG A 75 24.51 -6.93 8.50
CA ARG A 75 23.07 -7.06 8.77
C ARG A 75 22.40 -8.26 8.08
N ASP A 76 23.13 -8.97 7.22
CA ASP A 76 22.63 -10.11 6.42
C ASP A 76 21.36 -9.81 5.61
N ILE A 77 21.34 -8.65 4.98
CA ILE A 77 20.25 -8.14 4.13
C ILE A 77 20.70 -8.04 2.67
N ALA A 78 19.74 -8.03 1.74
CA ALA A 78 19.99 -7.71 0.35
C ALA A 78 18.99 -6.64 -0.12
N MET A 79 19.48 -5.65 -0.85
CA MET A 79 18.67 -4.54 -1.35
C MET A 79 18.64 -4.51 -2.87
N VAL A 80 17.45 -4.29 -3.43
CA VAL A 80 17.19 -4.00 -4.83
C VAL A 80 16.79 -2.54 -4.93
N PHE A 81 17.60 -1.74 -5.61
CA PHE A 81 17.40 -0.30 -5.79
C PHE A 81 16.47 -0.02 -6.96
N GLN A 82 15.82 1.12 -6.95
CA GLN A 82 14.95 1.64 -8.01
C GLN A 82 15.63 1.65 -9.38
N SER A 83 16.93 2.00 -9.45
CA SER A 83 17.73 2.01 -10.68
C SER A 83 18.29 0.64 -11.08
N TYR A 84 17.94 -0.44 -10.34
CA TYR A 84 18.52 -1.79 -10.44
C TYR A 84 20.02 -1.86 -10.13
N ALA A 85 20.76 -0.79 -10.26
CA ALA A 85 22.22 -0.62 -9.99
C ALA A 85 23.09 -1.77 -10.53
N LEU A 86 22.79 -2.26 -11.76
CA LEU A 86 23.58 -3.30 -12.42
C LEU A 86 24.92 -2.75 -12.91
N TYR A 87 25.95 -3.56 -12.83
CA TYR A 87 27.29 -3.25 -13.38
C TYR A 87 27.24 -3.33 -14.92
N PRO A 88 27.31 -2.22 -15.65
CA PRO A 88 27.03 -2.21 -17.10
C PRO A 88 28.08 -2.94 -17.94
N SER A 89 29.32 -3.03 -17.45
CA SER A 89 30.44 -3.72 -18.11
C SER A 89 30.42 -5.23 -17.92
N MET A 90 29.64 -5.74 -16.95
CA MET A 90 29.59 -7.16 -16.60
C MET A 90 28.42 -7.86 -17.30
N SER A 91 28.60 -9.14 -17.67
CA SER A 91 27.48 -9.99 -18.11
C SER A 91 26.47 -10.25 -16.96
N VAL A 92 25.31 -10.77 -17.28
CA VAL A 92 24.29 -11.19 -16.30
C VAL A 92 24.86 -12.17 -15.28
N ALA A 93 25.58 -13.21 -15.76
CA ALA A 93 26.22 -14.17 -14.89
C ALA A 93 27.20 -13.50 -13.90
N LYS A 94 28.03 -12.58 -14.40
CA LYS A 94 29.00 -11.83 -13.57
C LYS A 94 28.32 -10.87 -12.59
N ASN A 95 27.22 -10.22 -12.99
CA ASN A 95 26.42 -9.38 -12.09
C ASN A 95 25.85 -10.20 -10.91
N ILE A 96 25.26 -11.37 -11.19
CA ILE A 96 24.71 -12.26 -10.16
C ILE A 96 25.82 -12.83 -9.28
N ALA A 97 26.94 -13.26 -9.87
CA ALA A 97 28.06 -13.85 -9.12
C ALA A 97 28.84 -12.82 -8.27
N PHE A 98 28.72 -11.52 -8.55
CA PHE A 98 29.55 -10.49 -7.94
C PHE A 98 29.59 -10.52 -6.40
N PRO A 99 28.45 -10.63 -5.69
CA PRO A 99 28.46 -10.71 -4.22
C PRO A 99 29.19 -11.95 -3.68
N LEU A 100 29.09 -13.08 -4.38
CA LEU A 100 29.79 -14.33 -4.00
C LEU A 100 31.31 -14.19 -4.17
N ARG A 101 31.74 -13.55 -5.25
CA ARG A 101 33.14 -13.23 -5.50
C ARG A 101 33.74 -12.33 -4.41
N MET A 102 32.98 -11.34 -3.94
CA MET A 102 33.42 -10.49 -2.82
C MET A 102 33.55 -11.26 -1.50
N ARG A 103 32.74 -12.31 -1.32
CA ARG A 103 32.82 -13.25 -0.20
C ARG A 103 33.92 -14.35 -0.41
N ARG A 104 34.70 -14.26 -1.49
CA ARG A 104 35.78 -15.22 -1.84
C ARG A 104 35.32 -16.67 -1.99
N GLN A 105 34.05 -16.92 -2.38
CA GLN A 105 33.59 -18.28 -2.66
C GLN A 105 34.28 -18.87 -3.89
N SER A 106 34.40 -20.18 -3.95
CA SER A 106 35.05 -20.88 -5.07
C SER A 106 34.29 -20.68 -6.39
N ALA A 107 34.96 -20.76 -7.52
CA ALA A 107 34.37 -20.63 -8.84
C ALA A 107 33.24 -21.66 -9.07
N GLN A 108 33.38 -22.88 -8.54
CA GLN A 108 32.40 -23.94 -8.63
C GLN A 108 31.11 -23.58 -7.86
N GLU A 109 31.23 -23.11 -6.62
CA GLU A 109 30.09 -22.67 -5.81
C GLU A 109 29.38 -21.46 -6.45
N GLN A 110 30.14 -20.49 -6.99
CA GLN A 110 29.59 -19.37 -7.71
C GLN A 110 28.74 -19.82 -8.91
N ALA A 111 29.31 -20.72 -9.76
CA ALA A 111 28.62 -21.24 -10.93
C ALA A 111 27.33 -22.01 -10.56
N GLN A 112 27.39 -22.83 -9.50
CA GLN A 112 26.24 -23.59 -9.01
C GLN A 112 25.12 -22.65 -8.54
N LYS A 113 25.43 -21.67 -7.67
CA LYS A 113 24.43 -20.72 -7.14
C LYS A 113 23.86 -19.81 -8.23
N VAL A 114 24.68 -19.35 -9.17
CA VAL A 114 24.21 -18.56 -10.31
C VAL A 114 23.23 -19.37 -11.15
N ARG A 115 23.52 -20.65 -11.42
CA ARG A 115 22.61 -21.53 -12.15
C ARG A 115 21.27 -21.68 -11.42
N GLN A 116 21.28 -22.03 -10.14
CA GLN A 116 20.06 -22.17 -9.31
C GLN A 116 19.20 -20.92 -9.32
N VAL A 117 19.80 -19.74 -9.12
CA VAL A 117 19.09 -18.47 -9.11
C VAL A 117 18.58 -18.09 -10.50
N SER A 118 19.35 -18.37 -11.56
CA SER A 118 18.94 -18.08 -12.93
C SER A 118 17.78 -18.96 -13.41
N GLU A 119 17.73 -20.22 -12.97
CA GLU A 119 16.60 -21.13 -13.19
C GLU A 119 15.35 -20.64 -12.46
N LEU A 120 15.49 -20.28 -11.17
CA LEU A 120 14.39 -19.75 -10.35
C LEU A 120 13.73 -18.50 -10.99
N LEU A 121 14.54 -17.62 -11.58
CA LEU A 121 14.11 -16.36 -12.22
C LEU A 121 13.86 -16.50 -13.73
N GLN A 122 14.06 -17.68 -14.31
CA GLN A 122 13.89 -17.96 -15.74
C GLN A 122 14.75 -17.06 -16.65
N ILE A 123 15.99 -16.75 -16.22
CA ILE A 123 16.94 -15.89 -16.96
C ILE A 123 18.18 -16.63 -17.45
N GLY A 124 18.19 -17.98 -17.42
CA GLY A 124 19.33 -18.81 -17.82
C GLY A 124 19.83 -18.50 -19.23
N HIS A 125 18.93 -18.21 -20.17
CA HIS A 125 19.23 -17.83 -21.57
C HIS A 125 19.85 -16.43 -21.74
N LEU A 126 19.92 -15.64 -20.66
CA LEU A 126 20.44 -14.27 -20.66
C LEU A 126 21.84 -14.15 -20.03
N LEU A 127 22.40 -15.22 -19.48
CA LEU A 127 23.60 -15.20 -18.62
C LEU A 127 24.81 -14.51 -19.27
N GLU A 128 24.98 -14.62 -20.59
CA GLU A 128 26.10 -14.03 -21.31
C GLU A 128 25.82 -12.61 -21.78
N ARG A 129 24.58 -12.12 -21.70
CA ARG A 129 24.21 -10.76 -22.12
C ARG A 129 24.70 -9.70 -21.11
N LYS A 130 24.87 -8.48 -21.60
CA LYS A 130 25.15 -7.29 -20.76
C LYS A 130 23.84 -6.53 -20.47
N PRO A 131 23.78 -5.73 -19.40
CA PRO A 131 22.57 -4.98 -19.01
C PRO A 131 21.95 -4.13 -20.13
N GLN A 132 22.76 -3.56 -21.03
CA GLN A 132 22.28 -2.77 -22.17
C GLN A 132 21.46 -3.57 -23.19
N GLN A 133 21.61 -4.90 -23.22
CA GLN A 133 20.95 -5.82 -24.14
C GLN A 133 19.65 -6.41 -23.54
N LEU A 134 19.22 -5.90 -22.38
CA LEU A 134 18.09 -6.42 -21.60
C LEU A 134 16.92 -5.44 -21.58
N SER A 135 15.70 -5.97 -21.61
CA SER A 135 14.49 -5.20 -21.30
C SER A 135 14.46 -4.76 -19.83
N GLY A 136 13.55 -3.82 -19.49
CA GLY A 136 13.37 -3.37 -18.11
C GLY A 136 13.11 -4.51 -17.12
N GLY A 137 12.15 -5.39 -17.42
CA GLY A 137 11.84 -6.56 -16.58
C GLY A 137 12.99 -7.57 -16.50
N GLN A 138 13.76 -7.76 -17.59
CA GLN A 138 14.95 -8.61 -17.54
C GLN A 138 16.03 -8.01 -16.63
N ARG A 139 16.28 -6.70 -16.70
CA ARG A 139 17.21 -6.01 -15.78
C ARG A 139 16.78 -6.18 -14.33
N GLN A 140 15.49 -6.05 -14.07
CA GLN A 140 14.94 -6.25 -12.73
C GLN A 140 15.18 -7.69 -12.23
N ARG A 141 14.86 -8.72 -13.02
CA ARG A 141 15.13 -10.12 -12.65
C ARG A 141 16.62 -10.34 -12.37
N VAL A 142 17.52 -9.72 -13.13
CA VAL A 142 18.96 -9.81 -12.85
C VAL A 142 19.34 -9.13 -11.52
N ALA A 143 18.74 -7.97 -11.19
CA ALA A 143 18.95 -7.30 -9.91
C ALA A 143 18.44 -8.16 -8.74
N MET A 144 17.26 -8.76 -8.91
CA MET A 144 16.73 -9.75 -7.95
C MET A 144 17.66 -10.96 -7.80
N GLY A 145 18.19 -11.49 -8.90
CA GLY A 145 19.14 -12.59 -8.90
C GLY A 145 20.42 -12.27 -8.13
N ARG A 146 20.93 -11.05 -8.27
CA ARG A 146 22.07 -10.56 -7.51
C ARG A 146 21.79 -10.45 -6.00
N ALA A 147 20.55 -10.14 -5.63
CA ALA A 147 20.13 -10.13 -4.23
C ALA A 147 19.95 -11.56 -3.68
N LEU A 148 19.23 -12.42 -4.42
CA LEU A 148 18.91 -13.79 -4.03
C LEU A 148 20.13 -14.69 -3.84
N VAL A 149 21.15 -14.53 -4.70
CA VAL A 149 22.35 -15.38 -4.66
C VAL A 149 23.10 -15.32 -3.32
N ARG A 150 22.87 -14.26 -2.54
CA ARG A 150 23.46 -14.08 -1.19
C ARG A 150 22.73 -14.87 -0.11
N ASP A 151 21.53 -15.38 -0.39
CA ASP A 151 20.61 -16.00 0.57
C ASP A 151 20.44 -15.17 1.86
N PRO A 152 20.00 -13.89 1.73
CA PRO A 152 19.91 -12.99 2.88
C PRO A 152 18.76 -13.38 3.82
N LYS A 153 18.80 -12.87 5.03
CA LYS A 153 17.70 -12.98 6.00
C LYS A 153 16.49 -12.11 5.60
N ILE A 154 16.75 -10.89 5.13
CA ILE A 154 15.70 -9.92 4.77
C ILE A 154 15.99 -9.36 3.37
N PHE A 155 14.96 -9.27 2.55
CA PHE A 155 14.98 -8.55 1.28
C PHE A 155 14.42 -7.13 1.44
N LEU A 156 15.09 -6.16 0.83
CA LEU A 156 14.67 -4.77 0.76
C LEU A 156 14.49 -4.36 -0.70
N PHE A 157 13.32 -3.82 -1.04
CA PHE A 157 13.00 -3.33 -2.38
C PHE A 157 12.61 -1.86 -2.32
N ASP A 158 13.39 -1.00 -3.00
CA ASP A 158 13.11 0.43 -3.09
C ASP A 158 12.50 0.75 -4.46
N GLU A 159 11.18 0.88 -4.52
CA GLU A 159 10.37 1.16 -5.72
C GLU A 159 10.78 0.37 -6.98
N PRO A 160 10.92 -0.97 -6.92
CA PRO A 160 11.55 -1.73 -7.99
C PRO A 160 10.75 -1.76 -9.29
N LEU A 161 9.45 -1.42 -9.29
CA LEU A 161 8.55 -1.45 -10.46
C LEU A 161 8.27 -0.07 -11.05
N SER A 162 8.75 1.02 -10.44
CA SER A 162 8.43 2.40 -10.84
C SER A 162 8.83 2.75 -12.27
N ASN A 163 9.92 2.15 -12.79
CA ASN A 163 10.48 2.42 -14.12
C ASN A 163 9.96 1.47 -15.21
N LEU A 164 8.87 0.72 -14.96
CA LEU A 164 8.27 -0.21 -15.92
C LEU A 164 6.96 0.32 -16.48
N ASP A 165 6.67 -0.04 -17.73
CA ASP A 165 5.34 0.18 -18.31
C ASP A 165 4.25 -0.60 -17.57
N ALA A 166 2.98 -0.22 -17.75
CA ALA A 166 1.84 -0.75 -17.02
C ALA A 166 1.70 -2.29 -17.15
N LYS A 167 1.85 -2.84 -18.37
CA LYS A 167 1.72 -4.27 -18.61
C LYS A 167 2.83 -5.05 -17.93
N LEU A 168 4.07 -4.61 -18.11
CA LEU A 168 5.23 -5.27 -17.52
C LEU A 168 5.21 -5.17 -15.98
N ARG A 169 4.65 -4.08 -15.42
CA ARG A 169 4.49 -3.91 -13.97
C ARG A 169 3.55 -4.97 -13.39
N VAL A 170 2.43 -5.27 -14.05
CA VAL A 170 1.50 -6.34 -13.64
C VAL A 170 2.19 -7.70 -13.64
N ASP A 171 2.93 -8.03 -14.71
CA ASP A 171 3.64 -9.30 -14.82
C ASP A 171 4.71 -9.42 -13.72
N MET A 172 5.51 -8.38 -13.52
CA MET A 172 6.59 -8.38 -12.53
C MET A 172 6.08 -8.40 -11.08
N ARG A 173 4.95 -7.76 -10.78
CA ARG A 173 4.29 -7.87 -9.47
C ARG A 173 3.91 -9.32 -9.16
N THR A 174 3.31 -10.01 -10.13
CA THR A 174 2.97 -11.43 -9.99
C THR A 174 4.22 -12.29 -9.77
N GLU A 175 5.30 -12.02 -10.49
CA GLU A 175 6.58 -12.73 -10.34
C GLU A 175 7.22 -12.51 -8.96
N ILE A 176 7.22 -11.29 -8.45
CA ILE A 176 7.74 -10.99 -7.10
C ILE A 176 6.92 -11.74 -6.05
N LYS A 177 5.59 -11.75 -6.18
CA LYS A 177 4.71 -12.49 -5.26
C LYS A 177 5.00 -14.00 -5.29
N ARG A 178 5.12 -14.58 -6.48
CA ARG A 178 5.49 -16.01 -6.65
C ARG A 178 6.86 -16.30 -6.05
N LEU A 179 7.82 -15.42 -6.27
CA LEU A 179 9.17 -15.58 -5.73
C LEU A 179 9.12 -15.57 -4.20
N HIS A 180 8.43 -14.60 -3.59
CA HIS A 180 8.27 -14.54 -2.14
C HIS A 180 7.64 -15.83 -1.58
N GLN A 181 6.57 -16.34 -2.21
CA GLN A 181 5.92 -17.60 -1.80
C GLN A 181 6.86 -18.80 -1.83
N ARG A 182 7.81 -18.84 -2.78
CA ARG A 182 8.81 -19.93 -2.89
C ARG A 182 9.95 -19.79 -1.89
N VAL A 183 10.45 -18.56 -1.72
CA VAL A 183 11.64 -18.29 -0.91
C VAL A 183 11.27 -18.08 0.56
N ARG A 184 10.06 -17.58 0.85
CA ARG A 184 9.52 -17.30 2.19
C ARG A 184 10.46 -16.49 3.08
N LYS A 185 11.15 -15.51 2.53
CA LYS A 185 12.03 -14.61 3.27
C LYS A 185 11.29 -13.33 3.62
N THR A 186 11.54 -12.82 4.81
CA THR A 186 11.02 -11.52 5.24
C THR A 186 11.41 -10.45 4.22
N THR A 187 10.43 -9.68 3.81
CA THR A 187 10.59 -8.70 2.72
C THR A 187 10.02 -7.36 3.13
N ILE A 188 10.78 -6.28 2.89
CA ILE A 188 10.29 -4.90 2.98
C ILE A 188 10.29 -4.32 1.58
N TYR A 189 9.16 -3.81 1.17
CA TYR A 189 8.92 -3.29 -0.16
C TYR A 189 8.39 -1.86 -0.08
N VAL A 190 9.07 -0.93 -0.72
CA VAL A 190 8.63 0.47 -0.82
C VAL A 190 7.93 0.68 -2.15
N THR A 191 6.78 1.32 -2.11
CA THR A 191 6.05 1.73 -3.32
C THR A 191 5.18 2.97 -3.04
N HIS A 192 4.78 3.64 -4.11
CA HIS A 192 3.69 4.62 -4.10
C HIS A 192 2.41 4.06 -4.77
N ASP A 193 2.46 2.84 -5.31
CA ASP A 193 1.33 2.19 -5.97
C ASP A 193 0.51 1.38 -4.96
N GLN A 194 -0.75 1.79 -4.78
CA GLN A 194 -1.70 1.16 -3.85
C GLN A 194 -2.04 -0.28 -4.27
N ILE A 195 -2.09 -0.56 -5.59
CA ILE A 195 -2.40 -1.90 -6.10
C ILE A 195 -1.27 -2.86 -5.75
N GLU A 196 -0.01 -2.41 -5.84
CA GLU A 196 1.14 -3.20 -5.38
C GLU A 196 1.01 -3.53 -3.89
N ALA A 197 0.71 -2.53 -3.05
CA ALA A 197 0.54 -2.71 -1.63
C ALA A 197 -0.58 -3.72 -1.32
N MET A 198 -1.78 -3.51 -1.87
CA MET A 198 -2.94 -4.38 -1.62
C MET A 198 -2.77 -5.82 -2.10
N THR A 199 -2.01 -6.03 -3.19
CA THR A 199 -1.92 -7.36 -3.81
C THR A 199 -0.75 -8.21 -3.31
N MET A 200 0.35 -7.59 -2.88
CA MET A 200 1.56 -8.32 -2.49
C MET A 200 1.73 -8.47 -0.98
N ALA A 201 1.29 -7.48 -0.19
CA ALA A 201 1.59 -7.41 1.22
C ALA A 201 0.90 -8.50 2.06
N SER A 202 1.59 -8.96 3.10
CA SER A 202 0.96 -9.53 4.30
C SER A 202 0.57 -8.42 5.27
N HIS A 203 1.41 -7.38 5.38
CA HIS A 203 1.18 -6.19 6.18
C HIS A 203 1.53 -4.92 5.38
N ILE A 204 0.75 -3.86 5.57
CA ILE A 204 0.96 -2.54 4.99
C ILE A 204 1.21 -1.54 6.11
N ALA A 205 2.23 -0.70 5.94
CA ALA A 205 2.41 0.51 6.74
C ALA A 205 2.13 1.72 5.85
N VAL A 206 1.04 2.42 6.13
CA VAL A 206 0.69 3.67 5.45
C VAL A 206 1.42 4.82 6.13
N MET A 207 2.26 5.54 5.40
CA MET A 207 3.11 6.61 5.93
C MET A 207 2.69 7.98 5.41
N LYS A 208 2.71 8.99 6.28
CA LYS A 208 2.54 10.40 5.93
C LYS A 208 3.41 11.26 6.83
N ASP A 209 4.11 12.22 6.24
CA ASP A 209 4.91 13.23 6.97
C ASP A 209 5.86 12.62 8.02
N GLY A 210 6.50 11.50 7.68
CA GLY A 210 7.46 10.81 8.54
C GLY A 210 6.86 9.94 9.65
N VAL A 211 5.54 9.78 9.69
CA VAL A 211 4.80 9.02 10.71
C VAL A 211 4.04 7.86 10.05
N VAL A 212 3.96 6.72 10.73
CA VAL A 212 3.07 5.62 10.36
C VAL A 212 1.65 6.00 10.79
N GLN A 213 0.76 6.17 9.81
CA GLN A 213 -0.65 6.52 10.03
C GLN A 213 -1.50 5.33 10.42
N GLN A 214 -1.17 4.17 9.85
CA GLN A 214 -1.79 2.88 10.18
C GLN A 214 -0.86 1.74 9.74
N PHE A 215 -0.84 0.67 10.53
CA PHE A 215 -0.17 -0.58 10.22
C PHE A 215 -1.14 -1.74 10.42
N GLY A 216 -1.27 -2.63 9.42
CA GLY A 216 -2.18 -3.77 9.48
C GLY A 216 -2.18 -4.60 8.21
N THR A 217 -3.09 -5.57 8.15
CA THR A 217 -3.30 -6.36 6.92
C THR A 217 -3.92 -5.48 5.82
N PRO A 218 -3.83 -5.86 4.54
CA PRO A 218 -4.50 -5.13 3.45
C PRO A 218 -6.00 -4.91 3.72
N SER A 219 -6.70 -5.89 4.28
CA SER A 219 -8.12 -5.78 4.64
C SER A 219 -8.34 -4.75 5.76
N ASP A 220 -7.49 -4.73 6.80
CA ASP A 220 -7.60 -3.74 7.86
C ASP A 220 -7.43 -2.32 7.35
N ILE A 221 -6.43 -2.11 6.49
CA ILE A 221 -6.14 -0.80 5.89
C ILE A 221 -7.28 -0.32 4.98
N TYR A 222 -7.90 -1.22 4.21
CA TYR A 222 -8.95 -0.87 3.26
C TYR A 222 -10.33 -0.75 3.90
N ASP A 223 -10.71 -1.75 4.71
CA ASP A 223 -12.06 -1.86 5.26
C ASP A 223 -12.23 -1.07 6.57
N ARG A 224 -11.13 -0.89 7.33
CA ARG A 224 -11.12 -0.25 8.66
C ARG A 224 -10.02 0.82 8.77
N PRO A 225 -10.03 1.86 7.91
CA PRO A 225 -9.05 2.93 8.00
C PRO A 225 -9.19 3.68 9.34
N GLU A 226 -8.07 3.93 10.01
CA GLU A 226 -8.04 4.60 11.32
C GLU A 226 -8.29 6.11 11.22
N ASN A 227 -8.08 6.68 10.04
CA ASN A 227 -8.31 8.12 9.81
C ASN A 227 -8.66 8.42 8.36
N THR A 228 -9.11 9.67 8.12
CA THR A 228 -9.51 10.16 6.80
C THR A 228 -8.39 10.12 5.78
N PHE A 229 -7.13 10.29 6.20
CA PHE A 229 -5.99 10.19 5.29
C PHE A 229 -5.86 8.78 4.73
N VAL A 230 -5.85 7.76 5.59
CA VAL A 230 -5.78 6.36 5.13
C VAL A 230 -6.99 6.01 4.26
N ALA A 231 -8.18 6.42 4.68
CA ALA A 231 -9.44 6.18 3.95
C ALA A 231 -9.41 6.72 2.52
N THR A 232 -8.88 7.93 2.32
CA THR A 232 -8.81 8.59 1.01
C THR A 232 -7.56 8.23 0.23
N PHE A 233 -6.45 7.94 0.91
CA PHE A 233 -5.22 7.52 0.25
C PHE A 233 -5.33 6.11 -0.31
N MET A 234 -6.03 5.20 0.37
CA MET A 234 -6.19 3.80 -0.05
C MET A 234 -7.52 3.58 -0.78
N GLY A 235 -7.42 3.34 -2.07
CA GLY A 235 -8.54 3.14 -2.99
C GLY A 235 -8.47 4.06 -4.21
N SER A 236 -8.86 3.54 -5.37
CA SER A 236 -8.94 4.30 -6.62
C SER A 236 -10.24 3.92 -7.33
N PRO A 237 -11.20 4.87 -7.41
CA PRO A 237 -11.20 6.22 -6.83
C PRO A 237 -11.16 6.23 -5.29
N SER A 238 -10.84 7.41 -4.74
CA SER A 238 -10.79 7.62 -3.29
C SER A 238 -12.15 7.47 -2.62
N MET A 239 -12.16 7.20 -1.30
CA MET A 239 -13.39 7.21 -0.50
C MET A 239 -14.06 8.59 -0.54
N ASN A 240 -15.37 8.63 -0.75
CA ASN A 240 -16.16 9.84 -0.59
C ASN A 240 -16.28 10.17 0.90
N LEU A 241 -15.97 11.39 1.29
CA LEU A 241 -16.14 11.90 2.65
C LEU A 241 -17.20 13.00 2.64
N LEU A 242 -18.41 12.65 3.03
CA LEU A 242 -19.55 13.57 3.04
C LEU A 242 -19.68 14.26 4.39
N PRO A 243 -19.61 15.59 4.46
CA PRO A 243 -19.94 16.31 5.68
C PRO A 243 -21.35 15.99 6.16
N ALA A 244 -21.48 15.63 7.41
CA ALA A 244 -22.75 15.26 8.02
C ALA A 244 -22.81 15.71 9.48
N THR A 245 -24.03 15.83 9.99
CA THR A 245 -24.31 16.21 11.37
C THR A 245 -25.10 15.10 12.06
N VAL A 246 -24.68 14.72 13.27
CA VAL A 246 -25.35 13.71 14.08
C VAL A 246 -26.68 14.24 14.59
N GLN A 247 -27.78 13.50 14.34
CA GLN A 247 -29.11 13.87 14.81
C GLN A 247 -29.74 12.75 15.64
N PRO A 248 -30.43 13.08 16.78
CA PRO A 248 -31.15 12.08 17.56
C PRO A 248 -32.44 11.70 16.83
N ALA A 249 -32.78 10.40 16.85
CA ALA A 249 -34.01 9.89 16.28
C ALA A 249 -34.52 8.68 17.11
N GLY A 250 -35.55 8.87 17.92
CA GLY A 250 -36.21 7.80 18.64
C GLY A 250 -35.28 6.91 19.48
N GLY A 251 -34.31 7.48 20.20
CA GLY A 251 -33.33 6.75 21.00
C GLY A 251 -32.17 6.15 20.20
N LYS A 252 -32.08 6.44 18.91
CA LYS A 252 -30.97 6.09 18.01
C LYS A 252 -30.36 7.36 17.43
N LEU A 253 -29.20 7.24 16.81
CA LEU A 253 -28.56 8.32 16.09
C LEU A 253 -28.75 8.12 14.59
N ASN A 254 -28.97 9.23 13.89
CA ASN A 254 -28.96 9.35 12.45
C ASN A 254 -27.87 10.33 12.01
N LEU A 255 -27.51 10.29 10.74
CA LEU A 255 -26.62 11.23 10.09
C LEU A 255 -27.42 12.04 9.07
N ARG A 256 -27.47 13.34 9.22
CA ARG A 256 -27.99 14.25 8.20
C ARG A 256 -26.81 14.73 7.35
N ILE A 257 -26.85 14.47 6.05
CA ILE A 257 -25.83 14.98 5.11
C ILE A 257 -26.03 16.48 4.98
N ASP A 258 -24.99 17.26 5.27
CA ASP A 258 -25.03 18.72 5.28
C ASP A 258 -25.43 19.26 3.91
N GLY A 259 -26.35 20.25 3.88
CA GLY A 259 -26.82 20.86 2.62
C GLY A 259 -27.79 20.00 1.79
N THR A 260 -28.30 18.89 2.37
CA THR A 260 -29.31 18.02 1.76
C THR A 260 -30.42 17.64 2.75
N ASP A 261 -31.50 17.05 2.25
CA ASP A 261 -32.55 16.45 3.09
C ASP A 261 -32.29 14.96 3.42
N ALA A 262 -31.14 14.43 2.98
CA ALA A 262 -30.79 13.03 3.19
C ALA A 262 -30.51 12.77 4.68
N LEU A 263 -31.34 11.91 5.26
CA LEU A 263 -31.20 11.42 6.63
C LEU A 263 -30.86 9.93 6.59
N ILE A 264 -29.68 9.60 7.02
CA ILE A 264 -29.14 8.24 6.98
C ILE A 264 -29.13 7.65 8.40
N ARG A 265 -29.69 6.47 8.55
CA ARG A 265 -29.60 5.75 9.82
C ARG A 265 -28.15 5.42 10.14
N MET A 266 -27.72 5.66 11.39
CA MET A 266 -26.38 5.25 11.84
C MET A 266 -26.15 3.76 11.59
N PRO A 267 -25.08 3.39 10.91
CA PRO A 267 -24.75 1.98 10.65
C PRO A 267 -24.65 1.17 11.95
N ALA A 268 -25.27 -0.01 11.99
CA ALA A 268 -25.38 -0.81 13.21
C ALA A 268 -24.01 -1.28 13.76
N HIS A 269 -23.03 -1.54 12.87
CA HIS A 269 -21.69 -1.95 13.26
C HIS A 269 -20.90 -0.83 13.95
N LEU A 270 -21.27 0.44 13.74
CA LEU A 270 -20.67 1.61 14.40
C LEU A 270 -21.33 1.96 15.73
N ALA A 271 -22.32 1.18 16.20
CA ALA A 271 -23.11 1.52 17.38
C ALA A 271 -22.26 1.72 18.66
N ARG A 272 -21.15 1.00 18.80
CA ARG A 272 -20.24 1.15 19.96
C ARG A 272 -19.48 2.49 19.90
N GLY A 273 -18.86 2.83 18.79
CA GLY A 273 -18.18 4.12 18.58
C GLY A 273 -19.16 5.29 18.57
N ALA A 274 -20.35 5.08 17.98
CA ALA A 274 -21.42 6.08 17.96
C ALA A 274 -21.93 6.47 19.37
N ALA A 275 -21.77 5.63 20.39
CA ALA A 275 -22.13 5.97 21.76
C ALA A 275 -21.32 7.17 22.31
N ALA A 276 -20.13 7.45 21.75
CA ALA A 276 -19.33 8.62 22.10
C ALA A 276 -19.75 9.90 21.35
N LEU A 277 -20.56 9.78 20.28
CA LEU A 277 -21.01 10.91 19.47
C LEU A 277 -22.15 11.67 20.18
N LYS A 278 -22.11 12.98 20.05
CA LYS A 278 -23.15 13.87 20.63
C LYS A 278 -24.09 14.38 19.52
N ALA A 279 -25.36 14.59 19.88
CA ALA A 279 -26.30 15.26 18.99
C ALA A 279 -25.74 16.65 18.57
N GLY A 280 -25.84 16.96 17.29
CA GLY A 280 -25.26 18.18 16.70
C GLY A 280 -23.77 18.09 16.37
N GLN A 281 -23.09 16.99 16.68
CA GLN A 281 -21.65 16.84 16.38
C GLN A 281 -21.44 16.75 14.87
N PRO A 282 -20.52 17.55 14.29
CA PRO A 282 -20.14 17.44 12.90
C PRO A 282 -19.23 16.21 12.70
N VAL A 283 -19.52 15.42 11.67
CA VAL A 283 -18.77 14.21 11.29
C VAL A 283 -18.52 14.18 9.78
N LEU A 284 -17.69 13.26 9.32
CA LEU A 284 -17.55 12.91 7.92
C LEU A 284 -18.07 11.50 7.72
N PHE A 285 -19.02 11.35 6.81
CA PHE A 285 -19.60 10.07 6.43
C PHE A 285 -18.83 9.50 5.24
N GLY A 286 -18.13 8.37 5.44
CA GLY A 286 -17.23 7.75 4.48
C GLY A 286 -17.93 6.65 3.68
N LEU A 287 -17.89 6.78 2.35
CA LEU A 287 -18.48 5.83 1.40
C LEU A 287 -17.50 5.52 0.27
N ARG A 288 -17.18 4.24 0.07
CA ARG A 288 -16.36 3.85 -1.08
C ARG A 288 -17.20 3.85 -2.37
N PRO A 289 -16.60 4.20 -3.52
CA PRO A 289 -17.27 4.25 -4.81
C PRO A 289 -17.99 2.95 -5.21
N GLU A 290 -17.48 1.81 -4.84
CA GLU A 290 -18.02 0.48 -5.14
C GLU A 290 -19.17 0.02 -4.20
N TRP A 291 -19.53 0.82 -3.21
CA TRP A 291 -20.66 0.52 -2.30
C TRP A 291 -21.98 1.11 -2.78
N PHE A 292 -21.97 1.71 -3.96
CA PHE A 292 -23.15 2.26 -4.60
C PHE A 292 -23.74 1.24 -5.60
N LEU A 293 -25.06 1.10 -5.55
CA LEU A 293 -25.83 0.31 -6.52
C LEU A 293 -26.79 1.24 -7.27
N CYS A 294 -26.96 0.99 -8.56
CA CYS A 294 -27.98 1.66 -9.37
C CYS A 294 -29.11 0.66 -9.66
N GLY A 295 -30.38 1.01 -9.37
CA GLY A 295 -31.51 0.17 -9.68
C GLY A 295 -32.69 0.33 -8.74
N ALA A 296 -33.87 -0.14 -9.16
CA ALA A 296 -35.14 0.05 -8.46
C ALA A 296 -35.38 -0.85 -7.23
N ALA A 297 -34.66 -1.96 -7.12
CA ALA A 297 -34.81 -2.90 -5.99
C ALA A 297 -33.54 -2.85 -5.12
N LEU A 298 -33.61 -2.12 -4.01
CA LEU A 298 -32.52 -2.04 -3.04
C LEU A 298 -32.67 -3.10 -1.96
N PRO A 299 -31.57 -3.80 -1.60
CA PRO A 299 -31.57 -4.67 -0.41
C PRO A 299 -31.87 -3.87 0.86
N ASP A 300 -32.40 -4.55 1.90
CA ASP A 300 -32.72 -3.92 3.20
C ASP A 300 -31.54 -3.25 3.91
N THR A 301 -30.31 -3.62 3.53
CA THR A 301 -29.07 -3.03 4.04
C THR A 301 -28.72 -1.71 3.37
N HIS A 302 -29.40 -1.33 2.29
CA HIS A 302 -29.13 -0.13 1.51
C HIS A 302 -30.10 1.01 1.85
N VAL A 303 -29.58 2.22 1.72
CA VAL A 303 -30.38 3.46 1.79
C VAL A 303 -30.37 4.12 0.43
N GLY A 304 -31.57 4.52 -0.03
CA GLY A 304 -31.72 5.25 -1.28
C GLY A 304 -31.23 6.69 -1.14
N LEU A 305 -30.38 7.12 -2.08
CA LEU A 305 -29.98 8.52 -2.24
C LEU A 305 -30.26 8.94 -3.66
N ARG A 306 -30.92 10.10 -3.83
CA ARG A 306 -31.16 10.69 -5.16
C ARG A 306 -30.08 11.72 -5.47
N ALA A 307 -29.43 11.56 -6.60
CA ALA A 307 -28.37 12.47 -7.03
C ALA A 307 -28.41 12.69 -8.55
N ALA A 308 -27.99 13.86 -8.98
CA ALA A 308 -27.83 14.17 -10.41
C ALA A 308 -26.50 13.62 -10.93
N VAL A 309 -26.53 13.03 -12.12
CA VAL A 309 -25.33 12.53 -12.81
C VAL A 309 -24.66 13.69 -13.53
N ASP A 310 -23.41 14.01 -13.15
CA ASP A 310 -22.66 15.13 -13.73
C ASP A 310 -21.70 14.65 -14.84
N VAL A 311 -20.92 13.60 -14.58
CA VAL A 311 -19.94 13.06 -15.53
C VAL A 311 -20.01 11.54 -15.52
N LEU A 312 -19.79 10.93 -16.70
CA LEU A 312 -19.65 9.49 -16.89
C LEU A 312 -18.31 9.16 -17.53
N GLU A 313 -17.55 8.24 -16.93
CA GLU A 313 -16.25 7.78 -17.41
C GLU A 313 -16.26 6.25 -17.61
N PRO A 314 -16.58 5.73 -18.81
CA PRO A 314 -16.51 4.31 -19.10
C PRO A 314 -15.04 3.86 -19.22
N THR A 315 -14.64 2.86 -18.43
CA THR A 315 -13.28 2.30 -18.45
C THR A 315 -13.20 0.91 -19.12
N GLY A 316 -14.31 0.46 -19.66
CA GLY A 316 -14.47 -0.89 -20.24
C GLY A 316 -15.17 -1.83 -19.26
N PRO A 317 -14.50 -2.35 -18.21
CA PRO A 317 -15.15 -3.23 -17.22
C PRO A 317 -16.05 -2.49 -16.23
N ASP A 318 -15.79 -1.20 -15.97
CA ASP A 318 -16.49 -0.37 -15.00
C ASP A 318 -16.95 0.94 -15.63
N LEU A 319 -18.00 1.51 -15.06
CA LEU A 319 -18.46 2.88 -15.32
C LEU A 319 -18.26 3.71 -14.06
N TYR A 320 -17.36 4.69 -14.08
CA TYR A 320 -17.27 5.68 -13.03
C TYR A 320 -18.23 6.82 -13.32
N ALA A 321 -18.94 7.29 -12.28
CA ALA A 321 -19.83 8.41 -12.41
C ALA A 321 -19.58 9.43 -11.28
N ALA A 322 -19.39 10.68 -11.65
CA ALA A 322 -19.45 11.78 -10.70
C ALA A 322 -20.91 12.21 -10.54
N LEU A 323 -21.39 12.14 -9.31
CA LEU A 323 -22.75 12.50 -8.95
C LEU A 323 -22.76 13.78 -8.12
N ARG A 324 -23.82 14.55 -8.24
CA ARG A 324 -24.08 15.73 -7.40
C ARG A 324 -25.19 15.43 -6.39
N LEU A 325 -24.78 15.30 -5.12
CA LEU A 325 -25.68 15.13 -3.98
C LEU A 325 -25.77 16.46 -3.20
N GLY A 326 -26.74 17.30 -3.53
CA GLY A 326 -26.77 18.68 -3.03
C GLY A 326 -25.50 19.45 -3.41
N PRO A 327 -24.77 20.04 -2.44
CA PRO A 327 -23.52 20.75 -2.72
C PRO A 327 -22.30 19.83 -2.87
N HIS A 328 -22.46 18.49 -2.67
CA HIS A 328 -21.35 17.55 -2.64
C HIS A 328 -21.20 16.80 -3.95
N GLU A 329 -19.96 16.62 -4.39
CA GLU A 329 -19.60 15.68 -5.44
C GLU A 329 -19.33 14.31 -4.84
N VAL A 330 -19.88 13.26 -5.46
CA VAL A 330 -19.75 11.86 -5.02
C VAL A 330 -19.31 11.03 -6.20
N MET A 331 -18.15 10.40 -6.10
CA MET A 331 -17.67 9.44 -7.09
C MET A 331 -18.25 8.07 -6.82
N VAL A 332 -18.83 7.43 -7.83
CA VAL A 332 -19.36 6.06 -7.73
C VAL A 332 -18.76 5.16 -8.81
N ARG A 333 -18.66 3.89 -8.50
CA ARG A 333 -18.24 2.84 -9.44
C ARG A 333 -19.41 1.90 -9.67
N LEU A 334 -19.84 1.85 -10.91
CA LEU A 334 -20.99 1.06 -11.37
C LEU A 334 -20.54 -0.03 -12.35
N PRO A 335 -21.33 -1.09 -12.54
CA PRO A 335 -21.14 -2.02 -13.65
C PRO A 335 -21.19 -1.29 -15.02
N ALA A 336 -20.42 -1.77 -16.00
CA ALA A 336 -20.33 -1.13 -17.31
C ALA A 336 -21.68 -1.06 -18.08
N ASP A 337 -22.64 -1.91 -17.72
CA ASP A 337 -23.99 -1.96 -18.29
C ASP A 337 -25.02 -1.12 -17.53
N ALA A 338 -24.59 -0.36 -16.51
CA ALA A 338 -25.48 0.52 -15.75
C ALA A 338 -26.13 1.57 -16.65
N ARG A 339 -27.46 1.67 -16.59
CA ARG A 339 -28.26 2.60 -17.40
C ARG A 339 -28.40 3.95 -16.72
N VAL A 340 -27.39 4.77 -16.82
CA VAL A 340 -27.36 6.14 -16.29
C VAL A 340 -26.97 7.10 -17.40
N CYS A 341 -27.54 8.32 -17.36
CA CYS A 341 -27.27 9.37 -18.35
C CYS A 341 -26.85 10.66 -17.66
N VAL A 342 -25.90 11.38 -18.26
CA VAL A 342 -25.50 12.71 -17.81
C VAL A 342 -26.73 13.66 -17.79
N GLY A 343 -26.87 14.44 -16.75
CA GLY A 343 -27.98 15.38 -16.54
C GLY A 343 -29.25 14.73 -16.00
N SER A 344 -29.31 13.42 -15.79
CA SER A 344 -30.45 12.75 -15.16
C SER A 344 -30.30 12.65 -13.65
N ASP A 345 -31.45 12.74 -12.93
CA ASP A 345 -31.52 12.34 -11.53
C ASP A 345 -31.73 10.84 -11.44
N VAL A 346 -30.92 10.18 -10.66
CA VAL A 346 -30.94 8.72 -10.46
C VAL A 346 -31.01 8.39 -8.98
N ASP A 347 -31.79 7.37 -8.64
CA ASP A 347 -31.83 6.79 -7.30
C ASP A 347 -30.73 5.73 -7.16
N PHE A 348 -29.84 5.96 -6.23
CA PHE A 348 -28.73 5.06 -5.89
C PHE A 348 -28.98 4.42 -4.53
N GLY A 349 -28.71 3.12 -4.43
CA GLY A 349 -28.63 2.42 -3.15
C GLY A 349 -27.21 2.46 -2.60
N VAL A 350 -27.05 2.77 -1.33
CA VAL A 350 -25.75 2.77 -0.65
C VAL A 350 -25.73 1.67 0.41
N ASP A 351 -24.75 0.77 0.35
CA ASP A 351 -24.55 -0.28 1.35
C ASP A 351 -24.03 0.32 2.66
N LEU A 352 -24.90 0.42 3.64
CA LEU A 352 -24.55 0.96 4.95
C LEU A 352 -23.77 -0.03 5.84
N SER A 353 -23.73 -1.32 5.49
CA SER A 353 -23.04 -2.34 6.30
C SER A 353 -21.53 -2.11 6.37
N LYS A 354 -20.98 -1.37 5.40
CA LYS A 354 -19.55 -1.05 5.28
C LYS A 354 -19.24 0.42 5.52
N ALA A 355 -20.26 1.29 5.57
CA ALA A 355 -20.09 2.72 5.70
C ALA A 355 -19.28 3.10 6.95
N LEU A 356 -18.49 4.15 6.87
CA LEU A 356 -17.61 4.61 7.94
C LEU A 356 -18.00 6.02 8.40
N VAL A 357 -17.65 6.33 9.64
CA VAL A 357 -17.83 7.67 10.20
C VAL A 357 -16.51 8.13 10.81
N PHE A 358 -16.14 9.36 10.52
CA PHE A 358 -14.94 9.99 11.07
C PHE A 358 -15.32 11.27 11.82
N ASP A 359 -14.65 11.53 12.92
CA ASP A 359 -14.75 12.84 13.58
C ASP A 359 -14.19 13.91 12.65
N ARG A 360 -14.98 14.98 12.41
CA ARG A 360 -14.62 16.02 11.43
C ARG A 360 -13.43 16.86 11.86
N ALA A 361 -13.20 17.02 13.16
CA ALA A 361 -12.14 17.88 13.67
C ALA A 361 -10.78 17.17 13.68
N THR A 362 -10.78 15.87 14.05
CA THR A 362 -9.55 15.08 14.20
C THR A 362 -9.24 14.21 12.98
N GLY A 363 -10.24 13.90 12.17
CA GLY A 363 -10.16 12.95 11.07
C GLY A 363 -10.08 11.48 11.54
N VAL A 364 -10.19 11.20 12.83
CA VAL A 364 -10.10 9.84 13.39
C VAL A 364 -11.40 9.09 13.16
N SER A 365 -11.30 7.80 12.85
CA SER A 365 -12.45 6.91 12.64
C SER A 365 -13.22 6.68 13.94
N VAL A 366 -14.55 6.74 13.85
CA VAL A 366 -15.48 6.38 14.91
C VAL A 366 -15.82 4.89 14.76
N GLN A 367 -15.12 4.04 15.50
CA GLN A 367 -15.27 2.57 15.46
C GLN A 367 -15.98 2.03 16.69
#